data_0c6e46dfbd7c0e76b69a9000cbd537d0
#
_entry.id   0c6e46dfbd7c0e76b69a9000cbd537d0
#
_cell.length_a   1.000
_cell.length_b   1.000
_cell.length_c   1.000
_cell.angle_alpha   90.00
_cell.angle_beta   90.00
_cell.angle_gamma   90.00
#
_symmetry.space_group_name_H-M   'P 1'
#
loop_
_entity.id
_entity.type
_entity.pdbx_description
1 polymer ?
#
loop_
_entity_poly.entity_id
_entity_poly.type
_entity_poly.pdbx_seq_one_letter_code
_entity_poly.pdbx_strand_id
1 'polypeptide(L)'
;MIALLGKMRKQMNGAVADAMRYYGKDYGLNYGVSLPTVRSIARSEEQDHEFALYLYSQQVRELKLAAMHIAKPELFNVEQASTWEQGLINSEIAEECAFAFLRHSYELKEIFHLWVEGENMFATYAALMAMARSQVLTKYEVETISAIVNCYPDSRPIAQGVVALLDAAYQHDELQSDVRSILASLSTSPTADYILDEMSWRIPETE
;
A
#
# COMPACT_ATOMS: atom_id res chain seq x y z
N MET A 1 23.79 -5.77 4.57
CA MET A 1 22.85 -6.88 4.75
C MET A 1 23.16 -7.76 5.96
N ILE A 2 24.33 -8.42 6.07
CA ILE A 2 24.63 -9.38 7.19
C ILE A 2 24.47 -8.72 8.57
N ALA A 3 24.97 -7.51 8.77
CA ALA A 3 24.84 -6.79 10.03
C ALA A 3 23.37 -6.46 10.37
N LEU A 4 22.61 -5.96 9.39
CA LEU A 4 21.19 -5.66 9.51
C LEU A 4 20.39 -6.93 9.86
N LEU A 5 20.63 -8.01 9.12
CA LEU A 5 20.00 -9.31 9.38
C LEU A 5 20.35 -9.85 10.77
N GLY A 6 21.59 -9.63 11.23
CA GLY A 6 22.02 -9.99 12.57
C GLY A 6 21.27 -9.22 13.67
N LYS A 7 20.95 -7.93 13.45
CA LYS A 7 20.10 -7.14 14.35
C LYS A 7 18.67 -7.71 14.39
N MET A 8 18.08 -8.04 13.23
CA MET A 8 16.74 -8.64 13.13
C MET A 8 16.68 -10.01 13.84
N ARG A 9 17.68 -10.88 13.61
CA ARG A 9 17.74 -12.21 14.23
C ARG A 9 17.78 -12.19 15.76
N LYS A 10 18.38 -11.17 16.37
CA LYS A 10 18.37 -11.01 17.82
C LYS A 10 16.97 -10.74 18.39
N GLN A 11 16.05 -10.31 17.56
CA GLN A 11 14.67 -9.96 17.91
C GLN A 11 13.66 -11.00 17.35
N MET A 12 14.16 -12.16 16.89
CA MET A 12 13.30 -13.17 16.28
C MET A 12 12.29 -13.76 17.27
N ASN A 13 11.10 -14.05 16.76
CA ASN A 13 10.03 -14.71 17.50
C ASN A 13 9.39 -15.80 16.64
N GLY A 14 9.84 -17.05 16.85
CA GLY A 14 9.36 -18.18 16.06
C GLY A 14 7.86 -18.41 16.19
N ALA A 15 7.28 -18.21 17.37
CA ALA A 15 5.83 -18.37 17.56
C ALA A 15 5.02 -17.38 16.74
N VAL A 16 5.50 -16.13 16.58
CA VAL A 16 4.88 -15.12 15.71
C VAL A 16 5.03 -15.51 14.25
N ALA A 17 6.22 -15.97 13.82
CA ALA A 17 6.43 -16.42 12.45
C ALA A 17 5.53 -17.61 12.08
N ASP A 18 5.37 -18.58 13.00
CA ASP A 18 4.48 -19.73 12.82
C ASP A 18 3.00 -19.32 12.78
N ALA A 19 2.59 -18.40 13.65
CA ALA A 19 1.23 -17.85 13.62
C ALA A 19 0.94 -17.15 12.29
N MET A 20 1.86 -16.33 11.78
CA MET A 20 1.70 -15.67 10.47
C MET A 20 1.51 -16.70 9.36
N ARG A 21 2.30 -17.76 9.34
CA ARG A 21 2.17 -18.87 8.36
C ARG A 21 0.82 -19.59 8.50
N TYR A 22 0.41 -19.86 9.74
CA TYR A 22 -0.88 -20.51 10.02
C TYR A 22 -2.07 -19.70 9.47
N TYR A 23 -2.00 -18.36 9.55
CA TYR A 23 -3.02 -17.46 8.98
C TYR A 23 -2.80 -17.15 7.49
N GLY A 24 -2.05 -17.97 6.78
CA GLY A 24 -1.89 -17.87 5.32
C GLY A 24 -0.98 -16.75 4.85
N LYS A 25 -0.21 -16.13 5.75
CA LYS A 25 0.78 -15.11 5.37
C LYS A 25 2.10 -15.76 5.03
N ASP A 26 2.26 -16.14 3.76
CA ASP A 26 3.52 -16.67 3.25
C ASP A 26 4.45 -15.52 2.81
N TYR A 27 5.57 -15.39 3.52
CA TYR A 27 6.60 -14.40 3.22
C TYR A 27 7.89 -15.04 2.67
N GLY A 28 7.91 -16.36 2.49
CA GLY A 28 9.14 -17.10 2.38
C GLY A 28 9.84 -17.16 3.76
N LEU A 29 11.04 -16.62 3.91
CA LEU A 29 11.72 -16.57 5.21
C LEU A 29 11.17 -15.39 6.06
N ASN A 30 10.75 -15.72 7.29
CA ASN A 30 10.18 -14.80 8.25
C ASN A 30 10.74 -15.10 9.66
N TYR A 31 11.33 -14.11 10.28
CA TYR A 31 11.87 -14.23 11.67
C TYR A 31 10.83 -13.88 12.74
N GLY A 32 9.64 -13.41 12.37
CA GLY A 32 8.60 -13.01 13.31
C GLY A 32 8.93 -11.78 14.13
N VAL A 33 9.81 -10.91 13.62
CA VAL A 33 10.14 -9.64 14.27
C VAL A 33 8.93 -8.70 14.17
N SER A 34 8.57 -8.03 15.27
CA SER A 34 7.45 -7.09 15.26
C SER A 34 7.72 -5.93 14.29
N LEU A 35 6.68 -5.46 13.61
CA LEU A 35 6.80 -4.34 12.66
C LEU A 35 7.41 -3.07 13.31
N PRO A 36 7.03 -2.66 14.53
CA PRO A 36 7.69 -1.53 15.20
C PRO A 36 9.19 -1.75 15.41
N THR A 37 9.60 -2.98 15.72
CA THR A 37 11.02 -3.32 15.88
C THR A 37 11.77 -3.27 14.55
N VAL A 38 11.18 -3.79 13.48
CA VAL A 38 11.75 -3.69 12.12
C VAL A 38 11.95 -2.22 11.73
N ARG A 39 10.93 -1.39 11.93
CA ARG A 39 11.00 0.07 11.68
C ARG A 39 12.12 0.75 12.47
N SER A 40 12.22 0.43 13.76
CA SER A 40 13.26 1.01 14.64
C SER A 40 14.67 0.64 14.17
N ILE A 41 14.90 -0.62 13.83
CA ILE A 41 16.19 -1.10 13.32
C ILE A 41 16.51 -0.48 11.98
N ALA A 42 15.56 -0.48 11.04
CA ALA A 42 15.77 0.06 9.70
C ALA A 42 16.09 1.57 9.72
N ARG A 43 15.36 2.35 10.53
CA ARG A 43 15.59 3.80 10.68
C ARG A 43 16.90 4.15 11.39
N SER A 44 17.57 3.19 12.04
CA SER A 44 18.91 3.38 12.60
C SER A 44 20.02 3.18 11.58
N GLU A 45 19.71 2.68 10.39
CA GLU A 45 20.66 2.58 9.27
C GLU A 45 20.67 3.90 8.48
N GLU A 46 21.78 4.15 7.79
CA GLU A 46 21.87 5.24 6.83
C GLU A 46 20.98 4.96 5.61
N GLN A 47 20.33 6.00 5.06
CA GLN A 47 19.55 5.86 3.85
C GLN A 47 20.45 5.57 2.64
N ASP A 48 20.20 4.44 2.00
CA ASP A 48 20.91 3.97 0.80
C ASP A 48 19.90 3.31 -0.15
N HIS A 49 19.62 3.99 -1.25
CA HIS A 49 18.59 3.57 -2.19
C HIS A 49 18.95 2.26 -2.90
N GLU A 50 20.19 2.12 -3.40
CA GLU A 50 20.65 0.92 -4.09
C GLU A 50 20.66 -0.29 -3.14
N PHE A 51 21.10 -0.07 -1.92
CA PHE A 51 21.05 -1.11 -0.89
C PHE A 51 19.61 -1.52 -0.57
N ALA A 52 18.68 -0.58 -0.51
CA ALA A 52 17.26 -0.86 -0.28
C ALA A 52 16.64 -1.67 -1.42
N LEU A 53 16.93 -1.36 -2.68
CA LEU A 53 16.50 -2.16 -3.83
C LEU A 53 17.01 -3.60 -3.71
N TYR A 54 18.28 -3.77 -3.33
CA TYR A 54 18.86 -5.09 -3.07
C TYR A 54 18.16 -5.83 -1.91
N LEU A 55 17.88 -5.13 -0.79
CA LEU A 55 17.17 -5.72 0.35
C LEU A 55 15.78 -6.18 -0.04
N TYR A 56 15.04 -5.37 -0.81
CA TYR A 56 13.69 -5.68 -1.23
C TYR A 56 13.61 -6.92 -2.14
N SER A 57 14.63 -7.16 -2.95
CA SER A 57 14.71 -8.36 -3.80
C SER A 57 14.89 -9.67 -3.01
N GLN A 58 15.26 -9.59 -1.72
CA GLN A 58 15.45 -10.78 -0.91
C GLN A 58 14.12 -11.39 -0.47
N GLN A 59 14.04 -12.72 -0.44
CA GLN A 59 12.85 -13.44 0.01
C GLN A 59 12.80 -13.56 1.55
N VAL A 60 12.95 -12.43 2.23
CA VAL A 60 12.94 -12.31 3.69
C VAL A 60 12.04 -11.14 4.07
N ARG A 61 10.97 -11.41 4.84
CA ARG A 61 9.98 -10.42 5.25
C ARG A 61 10.62 -9.16 5.85
N GLU A 62 11.47 -9.35 6.85
CA GLU A 62 12.06 -8.23 7.59
C GLU A 62 12.98 -7.36 6.71
N LEU A 63 13.63 -7.95 5.71
CA LEU A 63 14.46 -7.21 4.77
C LEU A 63 13.61 -6.40 3.78
N LYS A 64 12.49 -6.96 3.29
CA LYS A 64 11.54 -6.21 2.45
C LYS A 64 10.95 -5.02 3.19
N LEU A 65 10.52 -5.22 4.44
CA LEU A 65 9.98 -4.14 5.27
C LEU A 65 11.05 -3.08 5.60
N ALA A 66 12.28 -3.50 5.92
CA ALA A 66 13.38 -2.58 6.20
C ALA A 66 13.77 -1.74 4.98
N ALA A 67 13.70 -2.32 3.77
CA ALA A 67 13.99 -1.62 2.53
C ALA A 67 13.18 -0.33 2.37
N MET A 68 11.92 -0.33 2.76
CA MET A 68 11.00 0.82 2.67
C MET A 68 11.38 1.99 3.59
N HIS A 69 12.24 1.76 4.58
CA HIS A 69 12.74 2.78 5.50
C HIS A 69 14.18 3.23 5.17
N ILE A 70 14.91 2.40 4.43
CA ILE A 70 16.29 2.67 4.02
C ILE A 70 16.33 3.34 2.63
N ALA A 71 15.33 3.04 1.79
CA ALA A 71 15.18 3.62 0.47
C ALA A 71 14.97 5.14 0.53
N LYS A 72 15.36 5.81 -0.55
CA LYS A 72 15.10 7.24 -0.80
C LYS A 72 13.91 7.38 -1.73
N PRO A 73 12.72 7.80 -1.25
CA PRO A 73 11.52 7.87 -2.07
C PRO A 73 11.66 8.78 -3.30
N GLU A 74 12.47 9.83 -3.20
CA GLU A 74 12.76 10.77 -4.28
C GLU A 74 13.54 10.17 -5.45
N LEU A 75 14.17 9.03 -5.27
CA LEU A 75 14.89 8.28 -6.31
C LEU A 75 14.08 7.10 -6.88
N PHE A 76 12.89 6.85 -6.32
CA PHE A 76 12.05 5.73 -6.74
C PHE A 76 11.21 6.11 -7.95
N ASN A 77 11.39 5.40 -9.06
CA ASN A 77 10.78 5.66 -10.34
C ASN A 77 9.90 4.50 -10.85
N VAL A 78 9.20 4.72 -11.95
CA VAL A 78 8.27 3.75 -12.58
C VAL A 78 8.98 2.43 -12.97
N GLU A 79 10.23 2.49 -13.44
CA GLU A 79 11.00 1.29 -13.80
C GLU A 79 11.24 0.39 -12.59
N GLN A 80 11.64 0.98 -11.47
CA GLN A 80 11.82 0.26 -10.21
C GLN A 80 10.50 -0.23 -9.64
N ALA A 81 9.42 0.57 -9.77
CA ALA A 81 8.09 0.22 -9.30
C ALA A 81 7.55 -1.05 -9.96
N SER A 82 7.79 -1.27 -11.26
CA SER A 82 7.42 -2.50 -11.97
C SER A 82 8.09 -3.75 -11.40
N THR A 83 9.31 -3.62 -10.87
CA THR A 83 10.02 -4.70 -10.19
C THR A 83 9.53 -4.89 -8.75
N TRP A 84 9.26 -3.78 -8.02
CA TRP A 84 8.79 -3.82 -6.64
C TRP A 84 7.39 -4.41 -6.52
N GLU A 85 6.54 -4.20 -7.49
CA GLU A 85 5.19 -4.77 -7.56
C GLU A 85 5.17 -6.27 -7.23
N GLN A 86 6.12 -7.04 -7.73
CA GLN A 86 6.23 -8.49 -7.51
C GLN A 86 6.44 -8.85 -6.03
N GLY A 87 6.94 -7.95 -5.23
CA GLY A 87 7.17 -8.14 -3.80
C GLY A 87 5.98 -7.78 -2.91
N LEU A 88 4.94 -7.13 -3.46
CA LEU A 88 3.71 -6.77 -2.76
C LEU A 88 2.77 -7.97 -2.72
N ILE A 89 2.99 -8.86 -1.76
CA ILE A 89 2.33 -10.18 -1.68
C ILE A 89 1.23 -10.27 -0.61
N ASN A 90 1.07 -9.24 0.20
CA ASN A 90 0.03 -9.16 1.22
C ASN A 90 -0.16 -7.72 1.73
N SER A 91 -1.21 -7.50 2.54
CA SER A 91 -1.56 -6.18 3.06
C SER A 91 -0.48 -5.55 3.94
N GLU A 92 0.26 -6.32 4.75
CA GLU A 92 1.31 -5.76 5.62
C GLU A 92 2.41 -5.08 4.80
N ILE A 93 2.90 -5.76 3.74
CA ILE A 93 3.94 -5.21 2.88
C ILE A 93 3.38 -4.03 2.05
N ALA A 94 2.15 -4.16 1.55
CA ALA A 94 1.48 -3.11 0.78
C ALA A 94 1.25 -1.84 1.60
N GLU A 95 0.77 -1.97 2.83
CA GLU A 95 0.56 -0.83 3.74
C GLU A 95 1.88 -0.17 4.14
N GLU A 96 2.90 -0.96 4.45
CA GLU A 96 4.20 -0.41 4.79
C GLU A 96 4.83 0.31 3.60
N CYS A 97 4.70 -0.24 2.38
CA CYS A 97 5.11 0.42 1.14
C CYS A 97 4.37 1.76 0.97
N ALA A 98 3.05 1.76 1.10
CA ALA A 98 2.23 2.96 0.95
C ALA A 98 2.61 4.05 1.95
N PHE A 99 2.70 3.70 3.25
CA PHE A 99 2.78 4.68 4.34
C PHE A 99 4.19 5.17 4.64
N ALA A 100 5.16 4.28 4.56
CA ALA A 100 6.53 4.63 4.90
C ALA A 100 7.32 5.18 3.69
N PHE A 101 6.91 4.85 2.47
CA PHE A 101 7.75 5.03 1.29
C PHE A 101 7.01 5.70 0.12
N LEU A 102 6.07 4.98 -0.53
CA LEU A 102 5.50 5.37 -1.82
C LEU A 102 4.83 6.76 -1.81
N ARG A 103 4.10 7.11 -0.75
CA ARG A 103 3.45 8.43 -0.63
C ARG A 103 4.41 9.61 -0.73
N HIS A 104 5.70 9.38 -0.58
CA HIS A 104 6.75 10.40 -0.65
C HIS A 104 7.51 10.39 -1.98
N SER A 105 7.19 9.48 -2.90
CA SER A 105 7.81 9.42 -4.23
C SER A 105 7.37 10.62 -5.07
N TYR A 106 8.30 11.16 -5.86
CA TYR A 106 7.99 12.22 -6.83
C TYR A 106 7.21 11.71 -8.04
N GLU A 107 7.32 10.40 -8.34
CA GLU A 107 6.59 9.73 -9.43
C GLU A 107 5.36 8.96 -8.91
N LEU A 108 4.79 9.38 -7.77
CA LEU A 108 3.64 8.69 -7.18
C LEU A 108 2.46 8.55 -8.15
N LYS A 109 2.18 9.56 -8.97
CA LYS A 109 1.05 9.52 -9.94
C LYS A 109 1.28 8.49 -11.02
N GLU A 110 2.45 8.50 -11.60
CA GLU A 110 2.85 7.56 -12.66
C GLU A 110 2.85 6.13 -12.13
N ILE A 111 3.35 5.93 -10.92
CA ILE A 111 3.34 4.62 -10.23
C ILE A 111 1.92 4.19 -9.88
N PHE A 112 1.06 5.12 -9.44
CA PHE A 112 -0.36 4.85 -9.21
C PHE A 112 -1.01 4.27 -10.48
N HIS A 113 -0.84 4.94 -11.63
CA HIS A 113 -1.40 4.46 -12.90
C HIS A 113 -0.85 3.10 -13.29
N LEU A 114 0.46 2.90 -13.20
CA LEU A 114 1.09 1.61 -13.47
C LEU A 114 0.46 0.48 -12.65
N TRP A 115 0.27 0.70 -11.35
CA TRP A 115 -0.17 -0.35 -10.43
C TRP A 115 -1.69 -0.58 -10.45
N VAL A 116 -2.50 0.43 -10.74
CA VAL A 116 -3.96 0.25 -10.86
C VAL A 116 -4.38 -0.37 -12.20
N GLU A 117 -3.55 -0.25 -13.23
CA GLU A 117 -3.72 -0.90 -14.53
C GLU A 117 -3.13 -2.32 -14.56
N GLY A 118 -2.31 -2.67 -13.56
CA GLY A 118 -1.68 -3.98 -13.41
C GLY A 118 -2.62 -5.04 -12.83
N GLU A 119 -2.11 -6.26 -12.69
CA GLU A 119 -2.88 -7.41 -12.19
C GLU A 119 -2.65 -7.68 -10.68
N ASN A 120 -1.69 -7.00 -10.04
CA ASN A 120 -1.37 -7.24 -8.65
C ASN A 120 -2.29 -6.42 -7.72
N MET A 121 -3.26 -7.11 -7.12
CA MET A 121 -4.21 -6.52 -6.17
C MET A 121 -3.53 -5.75 -5.02
N PHE A 122 -2.40 -6.24 -4.49
CA PHE A 122 -1.71 -5.56 -3.39
C PHE A 122 -0.91 -4.35 -3.86
N ALA A 123 -0.48 -4.29 -5.12
CA ALA A 123 0.08 -3.08 -5.72
C ALA A 123 -1.00 -2.01 -5.91
N THR A 124 -2.16 -2.38 -6.46
CA THR A 124 -3.34 -1.51 -6.54
C THR A 124 -3.73 -0.99 -5.14
N TYR A 125 -3.78 -1.86 -4.14
CA TYR A 125 -4.09 -1.47 -2.76
C TYR A 125 -3.05 -0.48 -2.21
N ALA A 126 -1.76 -0.74 -2.40
CA ALA A 126 -0.69 0.16 -1.95
C ALA A 126 -0.76 1.53 -2.64
N ALA A 127 -1.06 1.56 -3.95
CA ALA A 127 -1.23 2.79 -4.71
C ALA A 127 -2.41 3.63 -4.18
N LEU A 128 -3.57 3.02 -3.95
CA LEU A 128 -4.74 3.68 -3.36
C LEU A 128 -4.42 4.28 -1.98
N MET A 129 -3.79 3.49 -1.11
CA MET A 129 -3.43 3.92 0.25
C MET A 129 -2.36 5.02 0.27
N ALA A 130 -1.39 4.99 -0.66
CA ALA A 130 -0.37 6.03 -0.79
C ALA A 130 -0.98 7.33 -1.32
N MET A 131 -1.80 7.24 -2.38
CA MET A 131 -2.48 8.39 -2.98
C MET A 131 -3.42 9.09 -1.99
N ALA A 132 -4.18 8.33 -1.22
CA ALA A 132 -5.05 8.85 -0.15
C ALA A 132 -4.31 9.68 0.91
N ARG A 133 -2.99 9.53 1.05
CA ARG A 133 -2.14 10.25 2.02
C ARG A 133 -1.16 11.20 1.37
N SER A 134 -1.30 11.41 0.08
CA SER A 134 -0.48 12.36 -0.68
C SER A 134 -1.19 13.72 -0.77
N GLN A 135 -0.43 14.72 -1.23
CA GLN A 135 -0.98 16.05 -1.55
C GLN A 135 -1.17 16.25 -3.06
N VAL A 136 -1.02 15.17 -3.85
CA VAL A 136 -1.08 15.24 -5.32
C VAL A 136 -2.36 14.61 -5.90
N LEU A 137 -3.28 14.19 -5.03
CA LEU A 137 -4.58 13.63 -5.41
C LEU A 137 -5.37 14.64 -6.25
N THR A 138 -5.92 14.18 -7.37
CA THR A 138 -6.74 14.97 -8.30
C THR A 138 -7.99 14.19 -8.72
N LYS A 139 -8.84 14.85 -9.49
CA LYS A 139 -10.03 14.24 -10.10
C LYS A 139 -9.71 12.97 -10.90
N TYR A 140 -8.56 12.91 -11.56
CA TYR A 140 -8.18 11.77 -12.39
C TYR A 140 -8.12 10.46 -11.58
N GLU A 141 -7.50 10.49 -10.40
CA GLU A 141 -7.40 9.31 -9.55
C GLU A 141 -8.79 8.89 -9.00
N VAL A 142 -9.69 9.85 -8.77
CA VAL A 142 -11.07 9.57 -8.37
C VAL A 142 -11.84 8.88 -9.49
N GLU A 143 -11.67 9.31 -10.74
CA GLU A 143 -12.35 8.74 -11.92
C GLU A 143 -11.94 7.29 -12.20
N THR A 144 -10.76 6.84 -11.79
CA THR A 144 -10.32 5.44 -11.97
C THR A 144 -11.04 4.44 -11.06
N ILE A 145 -11.70 4.89 -10.00
CA ILE A 145 -12.27 4.03 -8.95
C ILE A 145 -13.29 3.02 -9.50
N SER A 146 -14.19 3.44 -10.40
CA SER A 146 -15.19 2.52 -10.94
C SER A 146 -14.55 1.36 -11.72
N ALA A 147 -13.48 1.61 -12.46
CA ALA A 147 -12.74 0.56 -13.15
C ALA A 147 -12.04 -0.38 -12.15
N ILE A 148 -11.40 0.16 -11.12
CA ILE A 148 -10.73 -0.63 -10.08
C ILE A 148 -11.75 -1.54 -9.36
N VAL A 149 -12.90 -1.02 -8.95
CA VAL A 149 -13.95 -1.81 -8.26
C VAL A 149 -14.48 -2.93 -9.16
N ASN A 150 -14.65 -2.67 -10.46
CA ASN A 150 -15.08 -3.67 -11.43
C ASN A 150 -14.02 -4.78 -11.63
N CYS A 151 -12.72 -4.46 -11.58
CA CYS A 151 -11.64 -5.45 -11.64
C CYS A 151 -11.58 -6.33 -10.38
N TYR A 152 -11.97 -5.79 -9.22
CA TYR A 152 -11.89 -6.46 -7.93
C TYR A 152 -13.26 -6.48 -7.20
N PRO A 153 -14.27 -7.19 -7.72
CA PRO A 153 -15.64 -7.12 -7.22
C PRO A 153 -15.82 -7.75 -5.83
N ASP A 154 -14.88 -8.58 -5.37
CA ASP A 154 -14.88 -9.21 -4.04
C ASP A 154 -13.49 -9.11 -3.40
N SER A 155 -13.10 -7.89 -3.02
CA SER A 155 -11.79 -7.64 -2.42
C SER A 155 -11.87 -6.64 -1.26
N ARG A 156 -11.71 -7.14 -0.05
CA ARG A 156 -11.69 -6.29 1.15
C ARG A 156 -10.52 -5.28 1.15
N PRO A 157 -9.27 -5.64 0.80
CA PRO A 157 -8.19 -4.66 0.72
C PRO A 157 -8.48 -3.53 -0.27
N ILE A 158 -8.98 -3.86 -1.46
CA ILE A 158 -9.34 -2.84 -2.46
C ILE A 158 -10.46 -1.93 -1.94
N ALA A 159 -11.52 -2.50 -1.35
CA ALA A 159 -12.59 -1.71 -0.76
C ALA A 159 -12.06 -0.70 0.28
N GLN A 160 -11.18 -1.14 1.18
CA GLN A 160 -10.53 -0.28 2.18
C GLN A 160 -9.66 0.81 1.55
N GLY A 161 -8.89 0.47 0.50
CA GLY A 161 -8.07 1.43 -0.23
C GLY A 161 -8.91 2.49 -0.93
N VAL A 162 -10.01 2.08 -1.58
CA VAL A 162 -10.97 2.99 -2.23
C VAL A 162 -11.63 3.91 -1.22
N VAL A 163 -12.11 3.38 -0.09
CA VAL A 163 -12.68 4.21 1.00
C VAL A 163 -11.67 5.25 1.45
N ALA A 164 -10.41 4.86 1.69
CA ALA A 164 -9.37 5.80 2.10
C ALA A 164 -9.11 6.90 1.07
N LEU A 165 -9.12 6.57 -0.23
CA LEU A 165 -8.92 7.56 -1.30
C LEU A 165 -10.12 8.48 -1.46
N LEU A 166 -11.35 7.94 -1.45
CA LEU A 166 -12.57 8.75 -1.56
C LEU A 166 -12.78 9.66 -0.36
N ASP A 167 -12.45 9.18 0.86
CA ASP A 167 -12.50 9.99 2.08
C ASP A 167 -11.51 11.16 1.99
N ALA A 168 -10.28 10.90 1.55
CA ALA A 168 -9.28 11.95 1.32
C ALA A 168 -9.73 12.93 0.22
N ALA A 169 -10.26 12.44 -0.90
CA ALA A 169 -10.77 13.28 -1.98
C ALA A 169 -11.94 14.17 -1.51
N TYR A 170 -12.82 13.64 -0.68
CA TYR A 170 -13.98 14.39 -0.16
C TYR A 170 -13.61 15.58 0.74
N GLN A 171 -12.39 15.59 1.32
CA GLN A 171 -11.88 16.75 2.07
C GLN A 171 -11.53 17.95 1.15
N HIS A 172 -11.48 17.76 -0.16
CA HIS A 172 -11.24 18.80 -1.15
C HIS A 172 -12.58 19.22 -1.78
N ASP A 173 -13.02 20.47 -1.55
CA ASP A 173 -14.31 20.98 -1.99
C ASP A 173 -14.55 20.76 -3.49
N GLU A 174 -13.49 20.91 -4.32
CA GLU A 174 -13.53 20.72 -5.76
C GLU A 174 -13.77 19.28 -6.20
N LEU A 175 -13.50 18.28 -5.35
CA LEU A 175 -13.66 16.85 -5.67
C LEU A 175 -14.95 16.24 -5.09
N GLN A 176 -15.68 16.94 -4.23
CA GLN A 176 -16.86 16.38 -3.57
C GLN A 176 -17.95 15.92 -4.54
N SER A 177 -18.19 16.70 -5.62
CA SER A 177 -19.16 16.32 -6.65
C SER A 177 -18.72 15.05 -7.42
N ASP A 178 -17.42 14.92 -7.69
CA ASP A 178 -16.87 13.75 -8.38
C ASP A 178 -16.97 12.51 -7.50
N VAL A 179 -16.65 12.62 -6.20
CA VAL A 179 -16.81 11.53 -5.23
C VAL A 179 -18.26 11.04 -5.18
N ARG A 180 -19.24 11.96 -5.07
CA ARG A 180 -20.68 11.60 -5.07
C ARG A 180 -21.09 10.93 -6.39
N SER A 181 -20.60 11.41 -7.50
CA SER A 181 -20.87 10.83 -8.83
C SER A 181 -20.33 9.41 -8.95
N ILE A 182 -19.10 9.17 -8.47
CA ILE A 182 -18.49 7.84 -8.47
C ILE A 182 -19.31 6.88 -7.58
N LEU A 183 -19.63 7.27 -6.34
CA LEU A 183 -20.43 6.43 -5.46
C LEU A 183 -21.77 6.03 -6.06
N ALA A 184 -22.45 6.96 -6.77
CA ALA A 184 -23.71 6.71 -7.46
C ALA A 184 -23.57 5.78 -8.66
N SER A 185 -22.36 5.67 -9.25
CA SER A 185 -22.09 4.87 -10.45
C SER A 185 -21.55 3.47 -10.17
N LEU A 186 -21.23 3.13 -8.91
CA LEU A 186 -20.66 1.82 -8.57
C LEU A 186 -21.64 0.69 -8.89
N SER A 187 -21.15 -0.32 -9.61
CA SER A 187 -21.90 -1.55 -9.87
C SER A 187 -22.02 -2.39 -8.61
N THR A 188 -23.16 -3.06 -8.41
CA THR A 188 -23.41 -3.93 -7.25
C THR A 188 -22.37 -5.04 -7.15
N SER A 189 -21.65 -5.07 -6.04
CA SER A 189 -20.65 -6.10 -5.72
C SER A 189 -20.30 -6.03 -4.23
N PRO A 190 -19.74 -7.10 -3.60
CA PRO A 190 -19.29 -7.06 -2.22
C PRO A 190 -18.30 -5.93 -1.92
N THR A 191 -17.39 -5.62 -2.87
CA THR A 191 -16.48 -4.47 -2.77
C THR A 191 -17.25 -3.14 -2.75
N ALA A 192 -18.19 -2.94 -3.70
CA ALA A 192 -18.99 -1.73 -3.79
C ALA A 192 -19.90 -1.55 -2.58
N ASP A 193 -20.57 -2.62 -2.13
CA ASP A 193 -21.46 -2.59 -0.97
C ASP A 193 -20.71 -2.12 0.28
N TYR A 194 -19.48 -2.64 0.49
CA TYR A 194 -18.63 -2.17 1.59
C TYR A 194 -18.24 -0.68 1.45
N ILE A 195 -17.88 -0.23 0.25
CA ILE A 195 -17.52 1.17 -0.01
C ILE A 195 -18.72 2.09 0.29
N LEU A 196 -19.91 1.74 -0.20
CA LEU A 196 -21.11 2.54 0.00
C LEU A 196 -21.50 2.61 1.48
N ASP A 197 -21.44 1.50 2.20
CA ASP A 197 -21.70 1.47 3.65
C ASP A 197 -20.73 2.38 4.41
N GLU A 198 -19.44 2.22 4.21
CA GLU A 198 -18.40 3.01 4.87
C GLU A 198 -18.46 4.51 4.52
N MET A 199 -18.76 4.86 3.27
CA MET A 199 -18.85 6.25 2.84
C MET A 199 -20.14 6.94 3.30
N SER A 200 -21.22 6.21 3.53
CA SER A 200 -22.48 6.76 4.05
C SER A 200 -22.32 7.45 5.41
N TRP A 201 -21.37 6.99 6.23
CA TRP A 201 -21.06 7.59 7.54
C TRP A 201 -20.12 8.79 7.46
N ARG A 202 -19.39 8.94 6.34
CA ARG A 202 -18.38 9.99 6.15
C ARG A 202 -18.91 11.19 5.37
N ILE A 203 -19.90 10.95 4.52
CA ILE A 203 -20.47 11.99 3.65
C ILE A 203 -21.85 12.39 4.20
N PRO A 204 -22.05 13.65 4.63
CA PRO A 204 -23.37 14.11 5.06
C PRO A 204 -24.41 13.96 3.96
N GLU A 205 -25.63 13.56 4.32
CA GLU A 205 -26.76 13.64 3.40
C GLU A 205 -26.95 15.09 2.96
N THR A 206 -27.06 15.31 1.65
CA THR A 206 -27.44 16.63 1.12
C THR A 206 -28.91 16.86 1.43
N GLU A 207 -29.21 17.88 2.24
CA GLU A 207 -30.57 18.39 2.44
C GLU A 207 -31.21 18.83 1.13
#